data_d45d420e78722bf811a71c245588f3e8
#
_entry.id   d45d420e78722bf811a71c245588f3e8
#
_cell.length_a   1.000
_cell.length_b   1.000
_cell.length_c   1.000
_cell.angle_alpha   90.00
_cell.angle_beta   90.00
_cell.angle_gamma   90.00
#
_symmetry.space_group_name_H-M   'P 1'
#
loop_
_entity.id
_entity.type
_entity.pdbx_description
1 polymer ?
#
loop_
_entity_poly.entity_id
_entity_poly.type
_entity_poly.pdbx_seq_one_letter_code
_entity_poly.pdbx_strand_id
1 'polypeptide(L)'
;MNPERFAVAPRRRWLGLAAAAALAAAATPWLAGCERGADRPALRGIDVTGAPYGRALSLTDQYGQRRTLQDFRGKVVMLYFGFVQCPDVCPTALARAVEVLQRLGPDAERVQLLFVTVDPERDTPALLRDYMAAFHPSFLGLTGTPEEIATAAREFKVYYAKVPTGSGYTMDHSAQTYLIDAQGRLRIVLKHERTADDYAHDIAWLLRGGA
;
A
#
# COMPACT_ATOMS: atom_id res chain seq x y z
N MET A 1 59.76 28.16 72.94
CA MET A 1 60.27 27.33 71.82
C MET A 1 59.13 26.33 71.44
N ASN A 2 58.49 26.57 70.33
CA ASN A 2 57.27 25.88 69.95
C ASN A 2 57.49 25.18 68.59
N PRO A 3 57.30 23.92 68.40
CA PRO A 3 57.44 23.26 67.12
C PRO A 3 56.09 23.23 66.39
N GLU A 4 56.15 23.55 65.17
CA GLU A 4 55.06 23.64 64.21
C GLU A 4 54.35 22.32 63.93
N ARG A 5 53.00 22.34 63.89
CA ARG A 5 52.18 21.18 63.48
C ARG A 5 51.94 21.27 61.96
N PHE A 6 52.50 20.35 61.21
CA PHE A 6 52.17 20.12 59.83
C PHE A 6 50.85 19.37 59.72
N ALA A 7 49.84 20.02 59.14
CA ALA A 7 48.58 19.40 58.82
C ALA A 7 48.65 18.68 57.48
N VAL A 8 48.51 17.38 57.51
CA VAL A 8 48.41 16.54 56.27
C VAL A 8 46.98 16.58 55.76
N ALA A 9 46.75 17.17 54.58
CA ALA A 9 45.45 17.23 53.94
C ALA A 9 45.08 15.81 53.36
N PRO A 10 43.80 15.39 53.46
CA PRO A 10 43.41 14.04 53.01
C PRO A 10 43.25 13.98 51.49
N ARG A 11 44.16 13.29 50.83
CA ARG A 11 44.17 12.99 49.38
C ARG A 11 43.00 12.10 48.93
N ARG A 12 42.09 11.70 49.77
CA ARG A 12 41.03 10.72 49.49
C ARG A 12 39.78 11.28 48.82
N ARG A 13 39.57 12.58 48.76
CA ARG A 13 38.33 13.19 48.21
C ARG A 13 38.31 13.35 46.69
N TRP A 14 39.46 13.34 46.04
CA TRP A 14 39.55 13.57 44.59
C TRP A 14 39.32 12.31 43.74
N LEU A 15 39.53 11.08 44.29
CA LEU A 15 39.35 9.82 43.58
C LEU A 15 37.87 9.45 43.42
N GLY A 16 36.95 9.94 44.28
CA GLY A 16 35.53 9.68 44.20
C GLY A 16 34.82 10.48 43.09
N LEU A 17 35.27 11.71 42.81
CA LEU A 17 34.67 12.57 41.76
C LEU A 17 35.07 12.13 40.34
N ALA A 18 36.27 11.60 40.15
CA ALA A 18 36.72 11.09 38.86
C ALA A 18 35.99 9.78 38.47
N ALA A 19 35.68 8.90 39.44
CA ALA A 19 34.94 7.66 39.18
C ALA A 19 33.45 7.90 38.83
N ALA A 20 32.81 8.92 39.45
CA ALA A 20 31.43 9.31 39.13
C ALA A 20 31.29 9.93 37.76
N ALA A 21 32.27 10.72 37.28
CA ALA A 21 32.27 11.29 35.93
C ALA A 21 32.49 10.26 34.84
N ALA A 22 33.29 9.22 35.09
CA ALA A 22 33.54 8.13 34.12
C ALA A 22 32.31 7.22 33.93
N LEU A 23 31.50 6.98 34.98
CA LEU A 23 30.27 6.20 34.92
C LEU A 23 29.13 6.96 34.19
N ALA A 24 29.07 8.28 34.30
CA ALA A 24 28.10 9.10 33.60
C ALA A 24 28.37 9.18 32.07
N ALA A 25 29.65 9.14 31.65
CA ALA A 25 30.03 9.16 30.23
C ALA A 25 29.80 7.82 29.50
N ALA A 26 29.74 6.69 30.22
CA ALA A 26 29.50 5.36 29.63
C ALA A 26 28.01 5.06 29.41
N ALA A 27 27.08 5.80 30.01
CA ALA A 27 25.63 5.60 29.91
C ALA A 27 24.98 6.33 28.73
N THR A 28 25.67 7.29 28.10
CA THR A 28 25.11 8.15 27.04
C THR A 28 24.90 7.51 25.65
N PRO A 29 25.59 6.41 25.22
CA PRO A 29 25.35 5.85 23.90
C PRO A 29 24.07 4.99 23.79
N TRP A 30 23.38 4.68 24.88
CA TRP A 30 22.22 3.78 24.87
C TRP A 30 20.87 4.49 24.64
N LEU A 31 20.85 5.83 24.64
CA LEU A 31 19.62 6.63 24.42
C LEU A 31 19.46 7.16 22.98
N ALA A 32 20.43 6.93 22.10
CA ALA A 32 20.38 7.36 20.70
C ALA A 32 19.67 6.36 19.74
N GLY A 33 18.95 5.35 20.26
CA GLY A 33 18.39 4.24 19.51
C GLY A 33 16.94 4.36 19.03
N CYS A 34 16.22 5.45 19.28
CA CYS A 34 14.77 5.51 19.01
C CYS A 34 14.34 6.52 17.95
N GLU A 35 15.24 7.01 17.09
CA GLU A 35 14.87 8.00 16.06
C GLU A 35 14.76 7.45 14.61
N ARG A 36 14.43 6.16 14.43
CA ARG A 36 14.16 5.58 13.11
C ARG A 36 12.68 5.65 12.68
N GLY A 37 11.86 6.46 13.31
CA GLY A 37 10.44 6.60 13.00
C GLY A 37 10.01 7.95 12.44
N ALA A 38 10.91 8.91 12.24
CA ALA A 38 10.54 10.31 12.05
C ALA A 38 10.29 10.77 10.60
N ASP A 39 10.54 9.95 9.59
CA ASP A 39 10.43 10.38 8.18
C ASP A 39 9.41 9.59 7.32
N ARG A 40 8.45 8.90 7.94
CA ARG A 40 7.33 8.38 7.14
C ARG A 40 6.37 9.52 6.85
N PRO A 41 6.20 9.94 5.59
CA PRO A 41 5.16 10.89 5.25
C PRO A 41 3.82 10.32 5.68
N ALA A 42 2.93 11.17 6.21
CA ALA A 42 1.59 10.76 6.58
C ALA A 42 0.87 10.22 5.33
N LEU A 43 0.65 8.92 5.26
CA LEU A 43 -0.08 8.29 4.17
C LEU A 43 -1.52 8.82 4.14
N ARG A 44 -2.08 8.92 2.95
CA ARG A 44 -3.46 9.35 2.72
C ARG A 44 -4.44 8.19 2.84
N GLY A 45 -3.99 6.98 2.47
CA GLY A 45 -4.70 5.74 2.69
C GLY A 45 -4.41 5.10 4.05
N ILE A 46 -5.01 3.95 4.26
CA ILE A 46 -4.83 3.13 5.46
C ILE A 46 -3.59 2.25 5.24
N ASP A 47 -2.57 2.39 6.09
CA ASP A 47 -1.41 1.50 6.10
C ASP A 47 -1.83 0.12 6.60
N VAL A 48 -1.70 -0.88 5.74
CA VAL A 48 -1.96 -2.30 6.04
C VAL A 48 -0.71 -3.15 5.86
N THR A 49 0.46 -2.54 5.95
CA THR A 49 1.75 -3.23 5.83
C THR A 49 1.85 -4.38 6.84
N GLY A 50 2.19 -5.58 6.35
CA GLY A 50 2.27 -6.77 7.18
C GLY A 50 0.94 -7.50 7.40
N ALA A 51 -0.17 -7.01 6.83
CA ALA A 51 -1.46 -7.69 6.92
C ALA A 51 -1.38 -9.15 6.42
N PRO A 52 -2.11 -10.08 7.06
CA PRO A 52 -2.09 -11.50 6.70
C PRO A 52 -2.99 -11.83 5.50
N TYR A 53 -3.28 -10.86 4.63
CA TYR A 53 -4.13 -11.00 3.44
C TYR A 53 -3.57 -10.18 2.27
N GLY A 54 -4.16 -10.31 1.07
CA GLY A 54 -3.73 -9.58 -0.12
C GLY A 54 -2.38 -10.04 -0.67
N ARG A 55 -2.05 -11.32 -0.52
CA ARG A 55 -0.74 -11.90 -0.86
C ARG A 55 -0.73 -12.65 -2.18
N ALA A 56 -1.91 -13.07 -2.65
CA ALA A 56 -2.04 -13.89 -3.84
C ALA A 56 -3.17 -13.40 -4.75
N LEU A 57 -2.90 -13.41 -6.03
CA LEU A 57 -3.87 -13.20 -7.09
C LEU A 57 -3.51 -14.19 -8.21
N SER A 58 -4.50 -14.86 -8.78
CA SER A 58 -4.30 -15.70 -9.95
C SER A 58 -5.60 -15.70 -10.75
N LEU A 59 -5.65 -14.87 -11.80
CA LEU A 59 -6.82 -14.67 -12.67
C LEU A 59 -6.37 -14.56 -14.12
N THR A 60 -7.31 -14.56 -15.06
CA THR A 60 -7.03 -14.44 -16.50
C THR A 60 -7.31 -13.01 -16.95
N ASP A 61 -6.42 -12.39 -17.73
CA ASP A 61 -6.64 -11.06 -18.26
C ASP A 61 -7.55 -11.08 -19.51
N GLN A 62 -7.95 -9.89 -19.97
CA GLN A 62 -8.80 -9.71 -21.16
C GLN A 62 -8.17 -10.24 -22.47
N TYR A 63 -6.91 -10.63 -22.45
CA TYR A 63 -6.19 -11.24 -23.59
C TYR A 63 -6.00 -12.76 -23.45
N GLY A 64 -6.58 -13.37 -22.39
CA GLY A 64 -6.49 -14.80 -22.13
C GLY A 64 -5.21 -15.25 -21.43
N GLN A 65 -4.39 -14.32 -20.93
CA GLN A 65 -3.16 -14.65 -20.22
C GLN A 65 -3.41 -14.78 -18.72
N ARG A 66 -2.89 -15.84 -18.12
CA ARG A 66 -2.92 -16.01 -16.67
C ARG A 66 -2.01 -14.99 -16.00
N ARG A 67 -2.53 -14.25 -15.02
CA ARG A 67 -1.82 -13.21 -14.30
C ARG A 67 -1.79 -13.50 -12.82
N THR A 68 -0.64 -13.20 -12.23
CA THR A 68 -0.38 -13.25 -10.80
C THR A 68 0.25 -11.93 -10.35
N LEU A 69 0.36 -11.67 -9.04
CA LEU A 69 1.06 -10.47 -8.56
C LEU A 69 2.55 -10.46 -8.94
N GLN A 70 3.15 -11.64 -9.15
CA GLN A 70 4.55 -11.77 -9.54
C GLN A 70 4.85 -11.19 -10.93
N ASP A 71 3.87 -11.19 -11.82
CA ASP A 71 4.00 -10.66 -13.18
C ASP A 71 4.17 -9.13 -13.20
N PHE A 72 3.82 -8.46 -12.09
CA PHE A 72 3.88 -7.02 -11.94
C PHE A 72 4.99 -6.54 -11.01
N ARG A 73 5.93 -7.42 -10.63
CA ARG A 73 7.10 -7.00 -9.83
C ARG A 73 7.88 -5.89 -10.55
N GLY A 74 8.36 -4.93 -9.77
CA GLY A 74 8.99 -3.71 -10.28
C GLY A 74 8.01 -2.56 -10.50
N LYS A 75 6.70 -2.84 -10.48
CA LYS A 75 5.64 -1.82 -10.57
C LYS A 75 4.84 -1.73 -9.28
N VAL A 76 4.33 -0.55 -9.00
CA VAL A 76 3.24 -0.39 -8.01
C VAL A 76 1.93 -0.78 -8.69
N VAL A 77 1.15 -1.66 -8.05
CA VAL A 77 -0.14 -2.11 -8.59
C VAL A 77 -1.27 -1.36 -7.87
N MET A 78 -2.19 -0.80 -8.66
CA MET A 78 -3.50 -0.33 -8.23
C MET A 78 -4.50 -1.46 -8.52
N LEU A 79 -4.94 -2.19 -7.51
CA LEU A 79 -5.93 -3.28 -7.67
C LEU A 79 -7.31 -2.79 -7.23
N TYR A 80 -8.30 -2.93 -8.11
CA TYR A 80 -9.69 -2.53 -7.86
C TYR A 80 -10.64 -3.65 -8.27
N PHE A 81 -11.64 -3.94 -7.43
CA PHE A 81 -12.71 -4.89 -7.73
C PHE A 81 -13.96 -4.12 -8.15
N GLY A 82 -14.57 -4.53 -9.27
CA GLY A 82 -15.74 -3.85 -9.82
C GLY A 82 -16.44 -4.67 -10.90
N PHE A 83 -17.31 -4.06 -11.68
CA PHE A 83 -17.99 -4.68 -12.82
C PHE A 83 -18.33 -3.63 -13.88
N VAL A 84 -18.43 -4.07 -15.14
CA VAL A 84 -18.55 -3.14 -16.28
C VAL A 84 -19.87 -2.38 -16.26
N GLN A 85 -20.97 -3.01 -15.85
CA GLN A 85 -22.30 -2.38 -15.83
C GLN A 85 -22.55 -1.54 -14.56
N CYS A 86 -21.51 -1.21 -13.79
CA CYS A 86 -21.62 -0.30 -12.66
C CYS A 86 -21.91 1.12 -13.16
N PRO A 87 -23.00 1.77 -12.68
CA PRO A 87 -23.41 3.05 -13.25
C PRO A 87 -22.59 4.24 -12.74
N ASP A 88 -21.82 4.10 -11.66
CA ASP A 88 -21.20 5.25 -10.96
C ASP A 88 -19.78 4.96 -10.43
N VAL A 89 -19.64 4.17 -9.36
CA VAL A 89 -18.35 4.08 -8.62
C VAL A 89 -17.21 3.47 -9.42
N CYS A 90 -17.48 2.50 -10.33
CA CYS A 90 -16.44 1.86 -11.12
C CYS A 90 -15.87 2.81 -12.21
N PRO A 91 -16.68 3.46 -13.06
CA PRO A 91 -16.13 4.42 -14.03
C PRO A 91 -15.44 5.60 -13.34
N THR A 92 -15.96 6.07 -12.19
CA THR A 92 -15.30 7.14 -11.40
C THR A 92 -13.94 6.70 -10.88
N ALA A 93 -13.80 5.45 -10.40
CA ALA A 93 -12.52 4.91 -9.94
C ALA A 93 -11.50 4.78 -11.09
N LEU A 94 -11.92 4.33 -12.27
CA LEU A 94 -11.06 4.21 -13.45
C LEU A 94 -10.65 5.57 -14.01
N ALA A 95 -11.57 6.55 -14.08
CA ALA A 95 -11.25 7.93 -14.47
C ALA A 95 -10.21 8.54 -13.50
N ARG A 96 -10.41 8.35 -12.19
CA ARG A 96 -9.42 8.75 -11.17
C ARG A 96 -8.06 8.09 -11.39
N ALA A 97 -8.03 6.82 -11.76
CA ALA A 97 -6.76 6.14 -12.05
C ALA A 97 -6.03 6.78 -13.24
N VAL A 98 -6.74 7.21 -14.28
CA VAL A 98 -6.16 7.98 -15.40
C VAL A 98 -5.55 9.28 -14.89
N GLU A 99 -6.29 10.04 -14.07
CA GLU A 99 -5.79 11.28 -13.48
C GLU A 99 -4.53 11.03 -12.61
N VAL A 100 -4.49 9.93 -11.86
CA VAL A 100 -3.31 9.53 -11.07
C VAL A 100 -2.11 9.33 -11.97
N LEU A 101 -2.24 8.60 -13.09
CA LEU A 101 -1.15 8.43 -14.04
C LEU A 101 -0.66 9.77 -14.61
N GLN A 102 -1.57 10.69 -14.93
CA GLN A 102 -1.22 12.03 -15.39
C GLN A 102 -0.41 12.81 -14.36
N ARG A 103 -0.78 12.74 -13.07
CA ARG A 103 -0.06 13.40 -11.97
C ARG A 103 1.32 12.81 -11.71
N LEU A 104 1.47 11.51 -11.92
CA LEU A 104 2.76 10.82 -11.75
C LEU A 104 3.74 11.10 -12.92
N GLY A 105 3.25 11.57 -14.06
CA GLY A 105 4.09 11.88 -15.21
C GLY A 105 4.95 10.69 -15.66
N PRO A 106 6.27 10.82 -15.76
CA PRO A 106 7.16 9.73 -16.19
C PRO A 106 7.10 8.49 -15.29
N ASP A 107 6.79 8.64 -14.01
CA ASP A 107 6.68 7.52 -13.07
C ASP A 107 5.43 6.66 -13.33
N ALA A 108 4.47 7.13 -14.16
CA ALA A 108 3.27 6.37 -14.54
C ALA A 108 3.59 5.01 -15.19
N GLU A 109 4.70 4.90 -15.92
CA GLU A 109 5.13 3.63 -16.52
C GLU A 109 5.45 2.54 -15.51
N ARG A 110 5.73 2.95 -14.26
CA ARG A 110 6.01 2.06 -13.13
C ARG A 110 4.76 1.73 -12.31
N VAL A 111 3.57 2.09 -12.82
CA VAL A 111 2.28 1.81 -12.18
C VAL A 111 1.45 0.93 -13.11
N GLN A 112 0.75 -0.05 -12.53
CA GLN A 112 -0.18 -0.92 -13.25
C GLN A 112 -1.54 -0.90 -12.57
N LEU A 113 -2.61 -0.58 -13.32
CA LEU A 113 -3.97 -0.81 -12.85
C LEU A 113 -4.43 -2.21 -13.23
N LEU A 114 -4.98 -2.92 -12.24
CA LEU A 114 -5.67 -4.19 -12.38
C LEU A 114 -7.13 -4.02 -11.93
N PHE A 115 -8.05 -4.19 -12.85
CA PHE A 115 -9.49 -4.23 -12.58
C PHE A 115 -9.93 -5.69 -12.52
N VAL A 116 -10.40 -6.15 -11.38
CA VAL A 116 -10.92 -7.51 -11.19
C VAL A 116 -12.43 -7.47 -11.26
N THR A 117 -13.02 -8.16 -12.23
CA THR A 117 -14.48 -8.24 -12.26
C THR A 117 -15.03 -9.07 -11.11
N VAL A 118 -16.13 -8.60 -10.51
CA VAL A 118 -16.94 -9.36 -9.54
C VAL A 118 -18.18 -9.97 -10.21
N ASP A 119 -18.31 -9.80 -11.53
CA ASP A 119 -19.43 -10.31 -12.33
C ASP A 119 -18.96 -11.04 -13.60
N PRO A 120 -18.23 -12.14 -13.44
CA PRO A 120 -17.63 -12.85 -14.56
C PRO A 120 -18.67 -13.47 -15.52
N GLU A 121 -19.94 -13.52 -15.12
CA GLU A 121 -21.03 -14.03 -15.98
C GLU A 121 -21.38 -13.03 -17.08
N ARG A 122 -21.33 -11.73 -16.81
CA ARG A 122 -21.63 -10.66 -17.79
C ARG A 122 -20.37 -10.04 -18.37
N ASP A 123 -19.31 -9.92 -17.57
CA ASP A 123 -18.07 -9.27 -17.98
C ASP A 123 -17.16 -10.25 -18.73
N THR A 124 -17.46 -10.46 -20.00
CA THR A 124 -16.65 -11.29 -20.89
C THR A 124 -15.27 -10.66 -21.13
N PRO A 125 -14.23 -11.47 -21.51
CA PRO A 125 -12.91 -10.91 -21.85
C PRO A 125 -12.96 -9.83 -22.94
N ALA A 126 -13.85 -9.97 -23.94
CA ALA A 126 -14.02 -8.98 -24.98
C ALA A 126 -14.58 -7.66 -24.41
N LEU A 127 -15.62 -7.74 -23.57
CA LEU A 127 -16.20 -6.56 -22.92
C LEU A 127 -15.20 -5.86 -21.99
N LEU A 128 -14.44 -6.64 -21.21
CA LEU A 128 -13.38 -6.09 -20.35
C LEU A 128 -12.29 -5.40 -21.17
N ARG A 129 -11.88 -5.96 -22.30
CA ARG A 129 -10.89 -5.35 -23.19
C ARG A 129 -11.36 -3.98 -23.67
N ASP A 130 -12.59 -3.90 -24.19
CA ASP A 130 -13.13 -2.67 -24.75
C ASP A 130 -13.35 -1.62 -23.63
N TYR A 131 -13.82 -2.05 -22.47
CA TYR A 131 -14.03 -1.20 -21.30
C TYR A 131 -12.71 -0.63 -20.76
N MET A 132 -11.69 -1.46 -20.57
CA MET A 132 -10.38 -0.99 -20.11
C MET A 132 -9.72 -0.04 -21.10
N ALA A 133 -9.79 -0.34 -22.41
CA ALA A 133 -9.21 0.48 -23.47
C ALA A 133 -9.86 1.87 -23.55
N ALA A 134 -11.15 1.99 -23.20
CA ALA A 134 -11.85 3.27 -23.16
C ALA A 134 -11.28 4.24 -22.09
N PHE A 135 -10.63 3.74 -21.03
CA PHE A 135 -9.97 4.57 -20.02
C PHE A 135 -8.49 4.75 -20.31
N HIS A 136 -7.75 3.65 -20.44
CA HIS A 136 -6.31 3.72 -20.69
C HIS A 136 -5.78 2.40 -21.29
N PRO A 137 -4.91 2.44 -22.31
CA PRO A 137 -4.45 1.23 -23.01
C PRO A 137 -3.61 0.27 -22.13
N SER A 138 -3.02 0.77 -21.06
CA SER A 138 -2.24 -0.08 -20.12
C SER A 138 -3.09 -0.78 -19.05
N PHE A 139 -4.38 -0.45 -18.94
CA PHE A 139 -5.23 -1.05 -17.90
C PHE A 139 -5.55 -2.51 -18.24
N LEU A 140 -5.47 -3.36 -17.23
CA LEU A 140 -5.80 -4.77 -17.37
C LEU A 140 -7.09 -5.11 -16.61
N GLY A 141 -8.06 -5.68 -17.34
CA GLY A 141 -9.26 -6.29 -16.80
C GLY A 141 -9.03 -7.77 -16.56
N LEU A 142 -9.22 -8.22 -15.34
CA LEU A 142 -9.02 -9.60 -14.91
C LEU A 142 -10.36 -10.28 -14.66
N THR A 143 -10.50 -11.51 -15.14
CA THR A 143 -11.66 -12.37 -14.97
C THR A 143 -11.22 -13.79 -14.63
N GLY A 144 -12.19 -14.66 -14.36
CA GLY A 144 -11.98 -16.07 -14.08
C GLY A 144 -13.30 -16.78 -13.85
N THR A 145 -13.26 -18.00 -13.36
CA THR A 145 -14.50 -18.68 -12.92
C THR A 145 -15.07 -17.99 -11.68
N PRO A 146 -16.37 -18.16 -11.37
CA PRO A 146 -16.95 -17.61 -10.14
C PRO A 146 -16.16 -18.01 -8.88
N GLU A 147 -15.60 -19.22 -8.83
CA GLU A 147 -14.80 -19.73 -7.71
C GLU A 147 -13.44 -19.03 -7.60
N GLU A 148 -12.82 -18.74 -8.75
CA GLU A 148 -11.56 -17.97 -8.81
C GLU A 148 -11.77 -16.53 -8.35
N ILE A 149 -12.84 -15.88 -8.80
CA ILE A 149 -13.24 -14.54 -8.34
C ILE A 149 -13.53 -14.54 -6.84
N ALA A 150 -14.29 -15.51 -6.35
CA ALA A 150 -14.58 -15.65 -4.92
C ALA A 150 -13.31 -15.86 -4.09
N THR A 151 -12.34 -16.59 -4.64
CA THR A 151 -11.03 -16.80 -3.99
C THR A 151 -10.23 -15.50 -3.93
N ALA A 152 -10.15 -14.75 -5.03
CA ALA A 152 -9.49 -13.45 -5.07
C ALA A 152 -10.18 -12.44 -4.12
N ALA A 153 -11.51 -12.37 -4.11
CA ALA A 153 -12.26 -11.50 -3.23
C ALA A 153 -12.01 -11.82 -1.74
N ARG A 154 -12.00 -13.10 -1.35
CA ARG A 154 -11.66 -13.52 0.03
C ARG A 154 -10.24 -13.13 0.40
N GLU A 155 -9.28 -13.32 -0.52
CA GLU A 155 -7.88 -12.97 -0.29
C GLU A 155 -7.69 -11.47 -0.02
N PHE A 156 -8.44 -10.60 -0.70
CA PHE A 156 -8.38 -9.15 -0.52
C PHE A 156 -9.45 -8.59 0.43
N LYS A 157 -10.22 -9.45 1.12
CA LYS A 157 -11.31 -9.04 2.03
C LYS A 157 -12.38 -8.17 1.34
N VAL A 158 -12.65 -8.46 0.07
CA VAL A 158 -13.68 -7.79 -0.72
C VAL A 158 -15.03 -8.47 -0.49
N TYR A 159 -16.02 -7.68 -0.12
CA TYR A 159 -17.42 -8.08 -0.18
C TYR A 159 -17.97 -7.86 -1.58
N TYR A 160 -18.76 -8.78 -2.10
CA TYR A 160 -19.60 -8.57 -3.26
C TYR A 160 -20.83 -9.48 -3.22
N ALA A 161 -21.93 -9.02 -3.81
CA ALA A 161 -23.18 -9.78 -3.89
C ALA A 161 -24.02 -9.37 -5.11
N LYS A 162 -24.76 -10.31 -5.68
CA LYS A 162 -25.82 -10.02 -6.66
C LYS A 162 -27.02 -9.44 -5.94
N VAL A 163 -27.52 -8.30 -6.42
CA VAL A 163 -28.71 -7.64 -5.93
C VAL A 163 -29.77 -7.66 -7.04
N PRO A 164 -30.89 -8.37 -6.89
CA PRO A 164 -31.95 -8.40 -7.88
C PRO A 164 -32.52 -6.99 -8.17
N THR A 165 -32.78 -6.71 -9.43
CA THR A 165 -33.51 -5.52 -9.90
C THR A 165 -34.73 -5.95 -10.69
N GLY A 166 -35.63 -5.02 -11.04
CA GLY A 166 -36.89 -5.38 -11.73
C GLY A 166 -36.73 -6.11 -13.07
N SER A 167 -35.59 -5.98 -13.75
CA SER A 167 -35.32 -6.60 -15.07
C SER A 167 -34.04 -7.45 -15.08
N GLY A 168 -33.39 -7.70 -13.94
CA GLY A 168 -32.13 -8.44 -13.88
C GLY A 168 -31.48 -8.33 -12.52
N TYR A 169 -30.21 -7.98 -12.47
CA TYR A 169 -29.47 -7.74 -11.22
C TYR A 169 -28.38 -6.69 -11.39
N THR A 170 -28.00 -6.08 -10.28
CA THR A 170 -26.75 -5.35 -10.13
C THR A 170 -25.81 -6.06 -9.15
N MET A 171 -24.59 -5.55 -9.01
CA MET A 171 -23.64 -6.04 -8.01
C MET A 171 -23.46 -4.99 -6.94
N ASP A 172 -23.54 -5.39 -5.68
CA ASP A 172 -23.03 -4.64 -4.54
C ASP A 172 -21.60 -5.11 -4.25
N HIS A 173 -20.65 -4.20 -4.03
CA HIS A 173 -19.26 -4.56 -3.78
C HIS A 173 -18.49 -3.49 -3.00
N SER A 174 -17.40 -3.91 -2.36
CA SER A 174 -16.43 -3.00 -1.74
C SER A 174 -15.72 -2.15 -2.81
N ALA A 175 -15.70 -0.82 -2.63
CA ALA A 175 -15.21 0.14 -3.62
C ALA A 175 -13.81 0.72 -3.30
N GLN A 176 -13.02 0.05 -2.45
CA GLN A 176 -11.65 0.47 -2.15
C GLN A 176 -10.64 0.03 -3.21
N THR A 177 -9.54 0.79 -3.32
CA THR A 177 -8.38 0.43 -4.11
C THR A 177 -7.24 -0.05 -3.23
N TYR A 178 -6.59 -1.13 -3.62
CA TYR A 178 -5.44 -1.71 -2.93
C TYR A 178 -4.16 -1.28 -3.65
N LEU A 179 -3.20 -0.72 -2.91
CA LEU A 179 -1.87 -0.43 -3.44
C LEU A 179 -0.89 -1.52 -3.00
N ILE A 180 -0.30 -2.16 -4.00
CA ILE A 180 0.67 -3.23 -3.84
C ILE A 180 2.02 -2.70 -4.32
N ASP A 181 3.07 -2.87 -3.51
CA ASP A 181 4.40 -2.34 -3.84
C ASP A 181 5.12 -3.13 -4.94
N ALA A 182 6.26 -2.63 -5.39
CA ALA A 182 7.08 -3.25 -6.44
C ALA A 182 7.61 -4.65 -6.06
N GLN A 183 7.52 -5.05 -4.80
CA GLN A 183 7.83 -6.39 -4.32
C GLN A 183 6.62 -7.32 -4.30
N GLY A 184 5.45 -6.83 -4.70
CA GLY A 184 4.20 -7.58 -4.71
C GLY A 184 3.53 -7.71 -3.33
N ARG A 185 3.82 -6.79 -2.38
CA ARG A 185 3.26 -6.78 -1.04
C ARG A 185 2.16 -5.74 -0.94
N LEU A 186 1.02 -6.11 -0.39
CA LEU A 186 -0.04 -5.16 -0.06
C LEU A 186 0.45 -4.18 1.02
N ARG A 187 0.30 -2.88 0.75
CA ARG A 187 0.80 -1.82 1.62
C ARG A 187 -0.29 -0.85 2.07
N ILE A 188 -1.16 -0.42 1.19
CA ILE A 188 -2.10 0.66 1.46
C ILE A 188 -3.48 0.28 0.90
N VAL A 189 -4.53 0.67 1.63
CA VAL A 189 -5.91 0.63 1.15
C VAL A 189 -6.44 2.06 1.07
N LEU A 190 -6.88 2.47 -0.11
CA LEU A 190 -7.49 3.78 -0.35
C LEU A 190 -9.00 3.63 -0.50
N LYS A 191 -9.74 4.41 0.27
CA LYS A 191 -11.20 4.50 0.14
C LYS A 191 -11.59 5.21 -1.15
N HIS A 192 -12.80 4.92 -1.62
CA HIS A 192 -13.32 5.50 -2.87
C HIS A 192 -13.35 7.04 -2.86
N GLU A 193 -13.58 7.68 -1.71
CA GLU A 193 -13.70 9.13 -1.57
C GLU A 193 -12.36 9.88 -1.67
N ARG A 194 -11.23 9.17 -1.70
CA ARG A 194 -9.91 9.79 -1.81
C ARG A 194 -9.68 10.39 -3.19
N THR A 195 -8.99 11.53 -3.23
CA THR A 195 -8.71 12.26 -4.46
C THR A 195 -7.57 11.62 -5.26
N ALA A 196 -7.43 11.99 -6.55
CA ALA A 196 -6.30 11.56 -7.36
C ALA A 196 -4.94 12.03 -6.78
N ASP A 197 -4.92 13.18 -6.08
CA ASP A 197 -3.71 13.66 -5.40
C ASP A 197 -3.33 12.76 -4.22
N ASP A 198 -4.31 12.28 -3.45
CA ASP A 198 -4.07 11.33 -2.35
C ASP A 198 -3.47 10.02 -2.87
N TYR A 199 -4.01 9.50 -3.98
CA TYR A 199 -3.49 8.30 -4.64
C TYR A 199 -2.06 8.52 -5.16
N ALA A 200 -1.81 9.60 -5.88
CA ALA A 200 -0.50 9.92 -6.44
C ALA A 200 0.54 10.11 -5.35
N HIS A 201 0.18 10.75 -4.23
CA HIS A 201 1.05 10.91 -3.05
C HIS A 201 1.54 9.57 -2.51
N ASP A 202 0.61 8.64 -2.24
CA ASP A 202 0.94 7.34 -1.65
C ASP A 202 1.68 6.43 -2.64
N ILE A 203 1.30 6.47 -3.93
CA ILE A 203 2.00 5.73 -4.99
C ILE A 203 3.43 6.25 -5.15
N ALA A 204 3.64 7.57 -5.19
CA ALA A 204 4.97 8.15 -5.27
C ALA A 204 5.85 7.75 -4.07
N TRP A 205 5.29 7.63 -2.88
CA TRP A 205 6.00 7.10 -1.72
C TRP A 205 6.40 5.63 -1.91
N LEU A 206 5.49 4.77 -2.40
CA LEU A 206 5.80 3.36 -2.70
C LEU A 206 6.87 3.23 -3.80
N LEU A 207 6.85 4.08 -4.83
CA LEU A 207 7.83 4.08 -5.92
C LEU A 207 9.24 4.47 -5.45
N ARG A 208 9.37 5.23 -4.36
CA ARG A 208 10.65 5.56 -3.69
C ARG A 208 11.13 4.48 -2.71
N GLY A 209 10.44 3.37 -2.61
CA GLY A 209 10.81 2.25 -1.77
C GLY A 209 9.95 2.07 -0.51
N GLY A 210 9.11 3.02 -0.16
CA GLY A 210 8.06 2.91 0.87
C GLY A 210 8.55 2.35 2.22
N ALA A 211 9.71 2.75 2.70
CA ALA A 211 10.32 2.22 3.92
C ALA A 211 9.84 2.94 5.18
#